data_b726e246b9fb45bcfa98102598ea2577
#
_entry.id   b726e246b9fb45bcfa98102598ea2577
#
_cell.length_a   1.000
_cell.length_b   1.000
_cell.length_c   1.000
_cell.angle_alpha   90.00
_cell.angle_beta   90.00
_cell.angle_gamma   90.00
#
_symmetry.space_group_name_H-M   'P 1'
#
loop_
_entity.id
_entity.type
_entity.pdbx_description
1 polymer ?
#
loop_
_entity_poly.entity_id
_entity_poly.type
_entity_poly.pdbx_seq_one_letter_code
_entity_poly.pdbx_strand_id
1 'polypeptide(L)'
;VRYKFSPDFLKLHTVGATVEFVVGENPVSNFRMIERHFFKDRVLKTFDFSFGFCIPHSKNTCEHIYEFPGLTSEQIQEMVDHPYETKSDSFYFVDNKLIMHNKADYAYDR
;
A
#
# COMPACT_ATOMS: atom_id res chain seq x y z
N VAL A 1 6.79 3.53 9.26
CA VAL A 1 6.44 2.17 9.69
C VAL A 1 7.34 1.17 9.00
N ARG A 2 7.85 0.21 9.75
CA ARG A 2 8.72 -0.83 9.21
C ARG A 2 8.09 -2.19 9.35
N TYR A 3 8.20 -2.99 8.31
CA TYR A 3 7.69 -4.35 8.28
C TYR A 3 8.79 -5.33 7.93
N LYS A 4 8.71 -6.52 8.51
CA LYS A 4 9.56 -7.66 8.14
C LYS A 4 8.67 -8.79 7.67
N PHE A 5 9.02 -9.34 6.52
CA PHE A 5 8.32 -10.49 5.95
C PHE A 5 9.33 -11.58 5.59
N SER A 6 8.83 -12.81 5.45
CA SER A 6 9.63 -13.87 4.87
C SER A 6 9.94 -13.55 3.39
N PRO A 7 11.11 -13.97 2.87
CA PRO A 7 11.42 -13.80 1.45
C PRO A 7 10.39 -14.45 0.53
N ASP A 8 9.66 -15.46 0.98
CA ASP A 8 8.61 -16.11 0.20
C ASP A 8 7.46 -15.15 -0.14
N PHE A 9 7.29 -14.08 0.64
CA PHE A 9 6.31 -13.05 0.35
C PHE A 9 6.53 -12.43 -1.04
N LEU A 10 7.77 -12.31 -1.48
CA LEU A 10 8.13 -11.74 -2.78
C LEU A 10 7.76 -12.62 -3.97
N LYS A 11 7.41 -13.88 -3.71
CA LYS A 11 6.96 -14.81 -4.74
C LYS A 11 5.46 -14.74 -4.99
N LEU A 12 4.73 -14.02 -4.13
CA LEU A 12 3.29 -13.87 -4.26
C LEU A 12 2.96 -12.87 -5.37
N HIS A 13 1.99 -13.24 -6.20
CA HIS A 13 1.48 -12.35 -7.26
C HIS A 13 0.28 -11.53 -6.80
N THR A 14 -0.45 -12.03 -5.82
CA THR A 14 -1.67 -11.41 -5.32
C THR A 14 -1.65 -11.39 -3.80
N VAL A 15 -1.89 -10.22 -3.23
CA VAL A 15 -1.97 -10.03 -1.78
C VAL A 15 -3.28 -9.32 -1.46
N GLY A 16 -4.06 -9.90 -0.55
CA GLY A 16 -5.28 -9.26 -0.05
C GLY A 16 -4.97 -8.48 1.23
N ALA A 17 -5.51 -7.28 1.32
CA ALA A 17 -5.40 -6.47 2.52
C ALA A 17 -6.75 -5.89 2.91
N THR A 18 -7.05 -5.90 4.21
CA THR A 18 -8.26 -5.30 4.73
C THR A 18 -7.92 -3.94 5.31
N VAL A 19 -8.63 -2.92 4.85
CA VAL A 19 -8.49 -1.55 5.35
C VAL A 19 -9.74 -1.20 6.13
N GLU A 20 -9.56 -0.74 7.36
CA GLU A 20 -10.65 -0.32 8.23
C GLU A 20 -10.43 1.15 8.61
N PHE A 21 -11.47 1.95 8.49
CA PHE A 21 -11.40 3.36 8.86
C PHE A 21 -12.72 3.87 9.41
N VAL A 22 -12.64 4.93 10.21
CA VAL A 22 -13.80 5.56 10.85
C VAL A 22 -13.96 6.98 10.30
N VAL A 23 -15.19 7.32 9.94
CA VAL A 23 -15.55 8.66 9.48
C VAL A 23 -16.11 9.45 10.67
N GLY A 24 -15.61 10.68 10.85
CA GLY A 24 -16.06 11.56 11.94
C GLY A 24 -17.38 12.25 11.65
N GLU A 25 -17.52 13.49 12.14
CA GLU A 25 -18.78 14.24 12.05
C GLU A 25 -19.17 14.65 10.64
N ASN A 26 -18.18 14.88 9.78
CA ASN A 26 -18.42 15.35 8.42
C ASN A 26 -18.36 14.17 7.42
N PRO A 27 -19.25 14.17 6.42
CA PRO A 27 -19.15 13.17 5.36
C PRO A 27 -17.87 13.33 4.57
N VAL A 28 -17.37 12.24 4.03
CA VAL A 28 -16.19 12.23 3.17
C VAL A 28 -16.64 11.83 1.77
N SER A 29 -16.41 12.70 0.80
CA SER A 29 -16.74 12.43 -0.60
C SER A 29 -15.49 12.22 -1.43
N ASN A 30 -15.61 11.37 -2.45
CA ASN A 30 -14.48 11.06 -3.35
C ASN A 30 -13.21 10.67 -2.60
N PHE A 31 -13.35 9.79 -1.62
CA PHE A 31 -12.21 9.28 -0.86
C PHE A 31 -11.41 8.32 -1.74
N ARG A 32 -10.12 8.57 -1.83
CA ARG A 32 -9.24 7.86 -2.75
C ARG A 32 -7.86 7.67 -2.12
N MET A 33 -7.25 6.52 -2.36
CA MET A 33 -5.87 6.26 -1.95
C MET A 33 -5.04 5.88 -3.17
N ILE A 34 -3.90 6.54 -3.34
CA ILE A 34 -2.90 6.15 -4.32
C ILE A 34 -1.71 5.62 -3.54
N GLU A 35 -1.29 4.40 -3.83
CA GLU A 35 -0.17 3.76 -3.15
C GLU A 35 0.87 3.35 -4.18
N ARG A 36 2.11 3.72 -3.91
CA ARG A 36 3.23 3.45 -4.80
C ARG A 36 4.27 2.60 -4.08
N HIS A 37 4.58 1.45 -4.65
CA HIS A 37 5.61 0.56 -4.15
C HIS A 37 6.85 0.69 -5.03
N PHE A 38 8.01 0.84 -4.41
CA PHE A 38 9.26 1.00 -5.14
C PHE A 38 10.42 0.33 -4.42
N PHE A 39 11.44 -0.05 -5.20
CA PHE A 39 12.70 -0.57 -4.68
C PHE A 39 13.81 0.37 -5.15
N LYS A 40 14.52 0.98 -4.19
CA LYS A 40 15.47 2.07 -4.45
C LYS A 40 14.78 3.15 -5.29
N ASP A 41 15.25 3.44 -6.50
CA ASP A 41 14.68 4.48 -7.37
C ASP A 41 13.68 3.93 -8.39
N ARG A 42 13.38 2.62 -8.35
CA ARG A 42 12.52 2.00 -9.33
C ARG A 42 11.14 1.72 -8.78
N VAL A 43 10.12 2.26 -9.44
CA VAL A 43 8.72 1.99 -9.11
C VAL A 43 8.38 0.57 -9.55
N LEU A 44 7.91 -0.25 -8.60
CA LEU A 44 7.47 -1.62 -8.86
C LEU A 44 6.03 -1.64 -9.32
N LYS A 45 5.16 -0.93 -8.63
CA LYS A 45 3.73 -0.89 -8.94
C LYS A 45 3.09 0.33 -8.28
N THR A 46 2.09 0.89 -8.95
CA THR A 46 1.23 1.94 -8.41
C THR A 46 -0.19 1.40 -8.33
N PHE A 47 -0.82 1.58 -7.17
CA PHE A 47 -2.21 1.18 -6.95
C PHE A 47 -3.06 2.42 -6.73
N ASP A 48 -4.29 2.39 -7.25
CA ASP A 48 -5.24 3.48 -7.12
C ASP A 48 -6.58 2.89 -6.69
N PHE A 49 -6.98 3.18 -5.46
CA PHE A 49 -8.22 2.66 -4.89
C PHE A 49 -9.18 3.81 -4.60
N SER A 50 -10.40 3.69 -5.12
CA SER A 50 -11.47 4.65 -4.86
C SER A 50 -12.46 4.04 -3.88
N PHE A 51 -12.72 4.75 -2.78
CA PHE A 51 -13.71 4.34 -1.77
C PHE A 51 -15.06 5.01 -2.01
N GLY A 52 -15.08 6.10 -2.79
CA GLY A 52 -16.30 6.86 -3.05
C GLY A 52 -16.76 7.70 -1.88
N PHE A 53 -18.08 7.73 -1.66
CA PHE A 53 -18.68 8.51 -0.59
C PHE A 53 -18.71 7.73 0.71
N CYS A 54 -18.31 8.37 1.81
CA CYS A 54 -18.32 7.78 3.14
C CYS A 54 -19.23 8.60 4.06
N ILE A 55 -20.20 7.93 4.69
CA ILE A 55 -21.18 8.60 5.55
C ILE A 55 -20.57 8.99 6.90
N PRO A 56 -21.08 10.08 7.54
CA PRO A 56 -20.60 10.48 8.86
C PRO A 56 -20.83 9.39 9.90
N HIS A 57 -19.98 9.36 10.92
CA HIS A 57 -20.06 8.45 12.06
C HIS A 57 -20.13 6.97 11.67
N SER A 58 -19.49 6.61 10.58
CA SER A 58 -19.49 5.23 10.10
C SER A 58 -18.11 4.59 10.26
N LYS A 59 -18.14 3.28 10.48
CA LYS A 59 -16.97 2.44 10.43
C LYS A 59 -17.02 1.66 9.13
N ASN A 60 -15.96 1.72 8.35
CA ASN A 60 -15.90 1.14 7.02
C ASN A 60 -14.78 0.12 6.92
N THR A 61 -15.06 -0.99 6.28
CA THR A 61 -14.08 -2.05 6.03
C THR A 61 -14.05 -2.31 4.54
N CYS A 62 -12.87 -2.22 3.95
CA CYS A 62 -12.67 -2.48 2.52
C CYS A 62 -11.57 -3.50 2.32
N GLU A 63 -11.77 -4.42 1.40
CA GLU A 63 -10.73 -5.35 0.98
C GLU A 63 -10.09 -4.82 -0.29
N HIS A 64 -8.77 -4.70 -0.27
CA HIS A 64 -7.97 -4.33 -1.43
C HIS A 64 -7.17 -5.53 -1.89
N ILE A 65 -7.18 -5.78 -3.18
CA ILE A 65 -6.39 -6.83 -3.77
C ILE A 65 -5.22 -6.19 -4.52
N TYR A 66 -4.02 -6.51 -4.05
CA TYR A 66 -2.79 -6.02 -4.66
C TYR A 66 -2.27 -7.09 -5.62
N GLU A 67 -2.20 -6.74 -6.89
CA GLU A 67 -1.60 -7.60 -7.90
C GLU A 67 -0.21 -7.06 -8.22
N PHE A 68 0.82 -7.86 -7.94
CA PHE A 68 2.20 -7.46 -8.15
C PHE A 68 2.73 -8.09 -9.43
N PRO A 69 3.62 -7.36 -10.15
CA PRO A 69 4.31 -7.95 -11.30
C PRO A 69 5.21 -9.08 -10.83
N GLY A 70 5.39 -10.08 -11.69
CA GLY A 70 6.33 -11.15 -11.39
C GLY A 70 7.74 -10.61 -11.26
N LEU A 71 8.42 -11.01 -10.19
CA LEU A 71 9.81 -10.64 -9.95
C LEU A 71 10.72 -11.77 -10.38
N THR A 72 11.86 -11.45 -10.99
CA THR A 72 12.88 -12.44 -11.30
C THR A 72 13.57 -12.90 -10.02
N SER A 73 14.23 -14.05 -10.06
CA SER A 73 14.99 -14.54 -8.91
C SER A 73 16.08 -13.55 -8.51
N GLU A 74 16.69 -12.87 -9.47
CA GLU A 74 17.71 -11.87 -9.22
C GLU A 74 17.14 -10.64 -8.52
N GLN A 75 15.95 -10.19 -8.93
CA GLN A 75 15.26 -9.07 -8.30
C GLN A 75 14.88 -9.40 -6.85
N ILE A 76 14.37 -10.60 -6.63
CA ILE A 76 14.02 -11.05 -5.27
C ILE A 76 15.25 -11.08 -4.39
N GLN A 77 16.35 -11.64 -4.88
CA GLN A 77 17.60 -11.72 -4.11
C GLN A 77 18.13 -10.32 -3.78
N GLU A 78 18.05 -9.40 -4.72
CA GLU A 78 18.49 -8.03 -4.51
C GLU A 78 17.67 -7.34 -3.42
N MET A 79 16.35 -7.54 -3.42
CA MET A 79 15.48 -6.96 -2.39
C MET A 79 15.72 -7.56 -1.01
N VAL A 80 16.04 -8.86 -0.95
CA VAL A 80 16.41 -9.53 0.31
C VAL A 80 17.73 -9.00 0.84
N ASP A 81 18.71 -8.79 -0.04
CA ASP A 81 20.04 -8.33 0.32
C ASP A 81 20.10 -6.85 0.75
N HIS A 82 19.06 -6.08 0.42
CA HIS A 82 18.99 -4.66 0.74
C HIS A 82 17.76 -4.35 1.61
N PRO A 83 17.82 -4.68 2.92
CA PRO A 83 16.71 -4.46 3.82
C PRO A 83 16.33 -2.98 3.90
N TYR A 84 15.02 -2.73 3.92
CA TYR A 84 14.43 -1.39 4.02
C TYR A 84 14.69 -0.46 2.82
N GLU A 85 15.22 -0.99 1.73
CA GLU A 85 15.30 -0.25 0.46
C GLU A 85 14.04 -0.46 -0.40
N THR A 86 13.18 -1.40 -0.01
CA THR A 86 11.84 -1.54 -0.57
C THR A 86 10.90 -0.71 0.29
N LYS A 87 10.19 0.21 -0.34
CA LYS A 87 9.36 1.20 0.36
C LYS A 87 8.02 1.38 -0.33
N SER A 88 7.08 1.92 0.42
CA SER A 88 5.81 2.36 -0.17
C SER A 88 5.42 3.73 0.36
N ASP A 89 4.76 4.50 -0.51
CA ASP A 89 4.11 5.76 -0.16
C ASP A 89 2.62 5.61 -0.41
N SER A 90 1.81 5.97 0.59
CA SER A 90 0.36 5.95 0.49
C SER A 90 -0.16 7.37 0.62
N PHE A 91 -0.84 7.85 -0.41
CA PHE A 91 -1.41 9.19 -0.46
C PHE A 91 -2.93 9.09 -0.39
N TYR A 92 -3.53 9.81 0.54
CA TYR A 92 -4.98 9.80 0.74
C TYR A 92 -5.58 11.14 0.32
N PHE A 93 -6.64 11.08 -0.49
CA PHE A 93 -7.29 12.27 -1.06
C PHE A 93 -8.77 12.28 -0.71
N VAL A 94 -9.29 13.47 -0.46
CA VAL A 94 -10.72 13.76 -0.38
C VAL A 94 -11.01 14.88 -1.38
N ASP A 95 -11.91 14.63 -2.32
CA ASP A 95 -12.24 15.58 -3.40
C ASP A 95 -10.99 16.10 -4.12
N ASN A 96 -10.07 15.19 -4.44
CA ASN A 96 -8.80 15.49 -5.10
C ASN A 96 -7.82 16.32 -4.28
N LYS A 97 -8.08 16.49 -2.99
CA LYS A 97 -7.19 17.22 -2.08
C LYS A 97 -6.45 16.22 -1.20
N LEU A 98 -5.14 16.32 -1.16
CA LEU A 98 -4.30 15.48 -0.32
C LEU A 98 -4.54 15.79 1.16
N ILE A 99 -4.92 14.78 1.94
CA ILE A 99 -5.19 14.94 3.38
C ILE A 99 -4.20 14.18 4.26
N MET A 100 -3.55 13.14 3.73
CA MET A 100 -2.64 12.32 4.53
C MET A 100 -1.63 11.60 3.63
N HIS A 101 -0.43 11.41 4.15
CA HIS A 101 0.64 10.67 3.48
C HIS A 101 1.31 9.74 4.49
N ASN A 102 1.33 8.45 4.19
CA ASN A 102 2.01 7.45 5.00
C ASN A 102 3.16 6.82 4.22
N LYS A 103 4.22 6.46 4.95
CA LYS A 103 5.39 5.79 4.39
C LYS A 103 5.62 4.49 5.13
N ALA A 104 6.07 3.48 4.39
CA ALA A 104 6.47 2.20 4.97
C ALA A 104 7.76 1.71 4.33
N ASP A 105 8.57 1.04 5.13
CA ASP A 105 9.81 0.41 4.69
C ASP A 105 9.69 -1.10 4.94
N TYR A 106 10.24 -1.89 4.04
CA TYR A 106 10.10 -3.35 4.08
C TYR A 106 11.46 -4.03 4.08
N ALA A 107 11.60 -5.06 4.91
CA ALA A 107 12.73 -5.97 4.88
C ALA A 107 12.23 -7.39 4.70
N TYR A 108 13.00 -8.20 4.01
CA TYR A 108 12.68 -9.60 3.75
C TYR A 108 13.78 -10.47 4.37
N ASP A 109 13.45 -11.10 5.49
CA ASP A 109 14.41 -11.83 6.31
C ASP A 109 13.78 -13.13 6.79
N ARG A 110 14.62 -14.15 6.97
CA ARG A 110 14.19 -15.47 7.41
C ARG A 110 14.16 -15.59 8.93
#